data_17ce01045a4b389bcf78070e65916fde
#
_entry.id   17ce01045a4b389bcf78070e65916fde
#
_cell.length_a   1.000
_cell.length_b   1.000
_cell.length_c   1.000
_cell.angle_alpha   90.00
_cell.angle_beta   90.00
_cell.angle_gamma   90.00
#
_symmetry.space_group_name_H-M   'P 1'
#
loop_
_entity.id
_entity.type
_entity.pdbx_description
1 polymer ?
#
loop_
_entity_poly.entity_id
_entity_poly.type
_entity_poly.pdbx_seq_one_letter_code
_entity_poly.pdbx_strand_id
1 'polypeptide(L)'
;MEITVMQAILIGIACWLGSVENCQPLGTNFTDALSKPIVGGTIVGFILGDVATGVTIGAAVQAMYLGQVLIGGVATADMAFVSYPSIALAMLARADATVAVTLAATVGVLGAAVFTGYEILCSVFYSLGDKFIANNDINKMKLTYMVLPPLTSFVIRFGITFSIVMLGSAYAADLLAAIPEIVLHIASVLGGILPAVGISILITYTLKDFKFIIYFLIGIVCITFLELNMVATAVVGMCLAVMYYMFMGNQSGNQSSQSEDEEDELL
;
A
#
# COMPACT_ATOMS: atom_id res chain seq x y z
N MET A 1 -17.83 17.67 -8.27
CA MET A 1 -17.53 18.54 -7.11
C MET A 1 -16.48 19.53 -7.54
N GLU A 2 -16.70 20.82 -7.33
CA GLU A 2 -15.62 21.80 -7.52
C GLU A 2 -14.68 21.75 -6.33
N ILE A 3 -13.40 21.56 -6.58
CA ILE A 3 -12.39 21.53 -5.53
C ILE A 3 -11.86 22.94 -5.30
N THR A 4 -11.66 23.30 -4.05
CA THR A 4 -10.98 24.57 -3.72
C THR A 4 -9.46 24.40 -3.81
N VAL A 5 -8.74 25.46 -4.17
CA VAL A 5 -7.28 25.45 -4.22
C VAL A 5 -6.69 24.98 -2.88
N MET A 6 -7.31 25.35 -1.76
CA MET A 6 -6.88 24.92 -0.43
C MET A 6 -6.98 23.40 -0.25
N GLN A 7 -8.05 22.78 -0.73
CA GLN A 7 -8.20 21.31 -0.66
C GLN A 7 -7.13 20.61 -1.50
N ALA A 8 -6.85 21.10 -2.69
CA ALA A 8 -5.78 20.55 -3.54
C ALA A 8 -4.39 20.69 -2.88
N ILE A 9 -4.12 21.82 -2.21
CA ILE A 9 -2.88 22.02 -1.44
C ILE A 9 -2.80 21.01 -0.29
N LEU A 10 -3.86 20.82 0.48
CA LEU A 10 -3.88 19.88 1.60
C LEU A 10 -3.66 18.43 1.14
N ILE A 11 -4.28 18.01 0.03
CA ILE A 11 -4.07 16.69 -0.56
C ILE A 11 -2.62 16.52 -1.04
N GLY A 12 -2.04 17.55 -1.67
CA GLY A 12 -0.64 17.54 -2.10
C GLY A 12 0.34 17.41 -0.94
N ILE A 13 0.11 18.15 0.15
CA ILE A 13 0.91 18.04 1.38
C ILE A 13 0.76 16.65 2.01
N ALA A 14 -0.45 16.13 2.09
CA ALA A 14 -0.72 14.80 2.65
C ALA A 14 -0.03 13.69 1.83
N CYS A 15 -0.04 13.80 0.48
CA CYS A 15 0.68 12.89 -0.41
C CYS A 15 2.19 12.93 -0.14
N TRP A 16 2.77 14.12 0.03
CA TRP A 16 4.19 14.25 0.34
C TRP A 16 4.53 13.69 1.73
N LEU A 17 3.71 13.95 2.76
CA LEU A 17 3.92 13.40 4.10
C LEU A 17 3.82 11.87 4.14
N GLY A 18 2.95 11.27 3.31
CA GLY A 18 2.82 9.83 3.16
C GLY A 18 3.90 9.18 2.30
N SER A 19 4.87 9.92 1.77
CA SER A 19 5.94 9.35 0.95
C SER A 19 7.07 8.79 1.81
N VAL A 20 7.51 7.57 1.48
CA VAL A 20 8.53 6.82 2.23
C VAL A 20 9.90 7.51 2.19
N GLU A 21 10.16 8.31 1.15
CA GLU A 21 11.44 9.01 0.96
C GLU A 21 11.63 10.23 1.87
N ASN A 22 10.59 10.62 2.57
CA ASN A 22 10.68 11.76 3.47
C ASN A 22 11.67 11.46 4.60
N CYS A 23 12.51 12.43 4.93
CA CYS A 23 13.32 12.43 6.15
C CYS A 23 12.39 12.46 7.37
N GLN A 24 11.84 11.36 7.67
CA GLN A 24 10.82 10.93 8.60
C GLN A 24 10.86 11.67 9.96
N PRO A 25 10.42 12.94 10.05
CA PRO A 25 10.40 13.64 11.31
C PRO A 25 9.48 12.99 12.34
N LEU A 26 8.53 12.17 11.87
CA LEU A 26 7.52 11.46 12.68
C LEU A 26 7.80 9.95 12.78
N GLY A 27 8.90 9.47 12.20
CA GLY A 27 9.29 8.05 12.19
C GLY A 27 8.70 7.24 11.04
N THR A 28 9.41 6.17 10.68
CA THR A 28 9.10 5.29 9.53
C THR A 28 7.71 4.70 9.60
N ASN A 29 7.29 4.25 10.79
CA ASN A 29 5.99 3.61 10.97
C ASN A 29 4.82 4.55 10.73
N PHE A 30 4.96 5.82 11.10
CA PHE A 30 3.92 6.83 10.89
C PHE A 30 3.78 7.16 9.40
N THR A 31 4.91 7.33 8.71
CA THR A 31 4.92 7.59 7.27
C THR A 31 4.36 6.40 6.47
N ASP A 32 4.72 5.16 6.86
CA ASP A 32 4.16 3.96 6.24
C ASP A 32 2.64 3.86 6.47
N ALA A 33 2.16 4.17 7.66
CA ALA A 33 0.72 4.21 7.93
C ALA A 33 0.00 5.25 7.07
N LEU A 34 0.57 6.45 6.91
CA LEU A 34 0.01 7.49 6.03
C LEU A 34 0.02 7.08 4.55
N SER A 35 0.96 6.26 4.10
CA SER A 35 1.02 5.79 2.72
C SER A 35 -0.13 4.83 2.36
N LYS A 36 -0.76 4.19 3.36
CA LYS A 36 -1.80 3.17 3.12
C LYS A 36 -3.08 3.78 2.53
N PRO A 37 -3.65 3.19 1.48
CA PRO A 37 -4.83 3.70 0.79
C PRO A 37 -6.05 3.91 1.69
N ILE A 38 -6.26 3.07 2.70
CA ILE A 38 -7.37 3.25 3.63
C ILE A 38 -7.21 4.51 4.48
N VAL A 39 -5.98 4.84 4.90
CA VAL A 39 -5.68 6.06 5.66
C VAL A 39 -5.70 7.28 4.74
N GLY A 40 -5.06 7.18 3.57
CA GLY A 40 -5.09 8.24 2.56
C GLY A 40 -6.51 8.56 2.09
N GLY A 41 -7.34 7.54 1.84
CA GLY A 41 -8.75 7.69 1.49
C GLY A 41 -9.57 8.37 2.58
N THR A 42 -9.30 8.04 3.84
CA THR A 42 -9.94 8.72 4.98
C THR A 42 -9.57 10.20 5.03
N ILE A 43 -8.29 10.53 4.86
CA ILE A 43 -7.79 11.92 4.85
C ILE A 43 -8.36 12.70 3.67
N VAL A 44 -8.34 12.12 2.48
CA VAL A 44 -8.92 12.74 1.28
C VAL A 44 -10.41 12.95 1.44
N GLY A 45 -11.13 11.94 1.96
CA GLY A 45 -12.57 12.03 2.26
C GLY A 45 -12.89 13.13 3.27
N PHE A 46 -12.06 13.30 4.29
CA PHE A 46 -12.19 14.40 5.26
C PHE A 46 -11.97 15.77 4.60
N ILE A 47 -10.96 15.92 3.75
CA ILE A 47 -10.66 17.16 3.02
C ILE A 47 -11.79 17.52 2.04
N LEU A 48 -12.35 16.52 1.35
CA LEU A 48 -13.43 16.71 0.37
C LEU A 48 -14.84 16.74 0.98
N GLY A 49 -14.99 16.42 2.28
CA GLY A 49 -16.24 16.47 3.00
C GLY A 49 -17.12 15.20 2.88
N ASP A 50 -16.59 14.11 2.35
CA ASP A 50 -17.27 12.80 2.27
C ASP A 50 -16.34 11.67 2.71
N VAL A 51 -16.25 11.50 4.02
CA VAL A 51 -15.37 10.50 4.64
C VAL A 51 -15.82 9.07 4.32
N ALA A 52 -17.14 8.83 4.25
CA ALA A 52 -17.68 7.49 4.00
C ALA A 52 -17.23 6.96 2.62
N THR A 53 -17.39 7.77 1.58
CA THR A 53 -16.92 7.44 0.22
C THR A 53 -15.41 7.30 0.19
N GLY A 54 -14.66 8.19 0.84
CA GLY A 54 -13.19 8.13 0.90
C GLY A 54 -12.67 6.84 1.54
N VAL A 55 -13.26 6.42 2.66
CA VAL A 55 -12.92 5.14 3.33
C VAL A 55 -13.28 3.94 2.45
N THR A 56 -14.47 3.93 1.84
CA THR A 56 -14.91 2.82 0.98
C THR A 56 -13.98 2.61 -0.20
N ILE A 57 -13.62 3.70 -0.91
CA ILE A 57 -12.68 3.67 -2.02
C ILE A 57 -11.28 3.27 -1.51
N GLY A 58 -10.83 3.87 -0.41
CA GLY A 58 -9.53 3.55 0.20
C GLY A 58 -9.40 2.08 0.59
N ALA A 59 -10.47 1.48 1.14
CA ALA A 59 -10.50 0.06 1.50
C ALA A 59 -10.43 -0.85 0.25
N ALA A 60 -11.18 -0.53 -0.81
CA ALA A 60 -11.14 -1.27 -2.06
C ALA A 60 -9.76 -1.22 -2.72
N VAL A 61 -9.15 -0.03 -2.76
CA VAL A 61 -7.79 0.15 -3.27
C VAL A 61 -6.76 -0.56 -2.38
N GLN A 62 -6.91 -0.49 -1.05
CA GLN A 62 -6.04 -1.22 -0.12
C GLN A 62 -6.07 -2.72 -0.37
N ALA A 63 -7.23 -3.30 -0.65
CA ALA A 63 -7.38 -4.72 -0.93
C ALA A 63 -6.54 -5.17 -2.15
N MET A 64 -6.44 -4.34 -3.18
CA MET A 64 -5.60 -4.61 -4.35
C MET A 64 -4.10 -4.68 -4.00
N TYR A 65 -3.67 -3.85 -3.05
CA TYR A 65 -2.25 -3.73 -2.68
C TYR A 65 -1.85 -4.52 -1.41
N LEU A 66 -2.72 -5.39 -0.89
CA LEU A 66 -2.41 -6.23 0.29
C LEU A 66 -1.16 -7.11 0.08
N GLY A 67 -0.95 -7.58 -1.14
CA GLY A 67 0.20 -8.41 -1.50
C GLY A 67 1.44 -7.65 -1.94
N GLN A 68 1.43 -6.32 -1.86
CA GLN A 68 2.60 -5.54 -2.27
C GLN A 68 3.72 -5.68 -1.23
N VAL A 69 4.81 -6.28 -1.66
CA VAL A 69 6.04 -6.41 -0.87
C VAL A 69 7.16 -5.67 -1.59
N LEU A 70 7.89 -4.85 -0.87
CA LEU A 70 9.10 -4.18 -1.36
C LEU A 70 10.23 -5.20 -1.45
N ILE A 71 10.51 -5.71 -2.63
CA ILE A 71 11.61 -6.65 -2.86
C ILE A 71 12.80 -5.89 -3.42
N GLY A 72 13.91 -5.89 -2.68
CA GLY A 72 15.14 -5.23 -3.11
C GLY A 72 15.05 -3.70 -3.24
N GLY A 73 14.07 -3.07 -2.58
CA GLY A 73 13.87 -1.61 -2.64
C GLY A 73 13.11 -1.13 -3.88
N VAL A 74 12.71 -2.03 -4.78
CA VAL A 74 11.93 -1.67 -5.98
C VAL A 74 10.44 -1.78 -5.66
N ALA A 75 9.72 -0.66 -5.75
CA ALA A 75 8.28 -0.61 -5.61
C ALA A 75 7.62 -0.76 -6.99
N THR A 76 6.66 -1.70 -7.10
CA THR A 76 5.86 -1.87 -8.32
C THR A 76 4.82 -0.76 -8.50
N ALA A 77 4.43 -0.10 -7.43
CA ALA A 77 3.55 1.06 -7.42
C ALA A 77 3.93 1.98 -6.24
N ASP A 78 3.78 3.27 -6.45
CA ASP A 78 3.98 4.26 -5.40
C ASP A 78 2.71 4.42 -4.56
N MET A 79 2.79 4.00 -3.29
CA MET A 79 1.62 3.96 -2.40
C MET A 79 1.06 5.34 -2.07
N ALA A 80 1.89 6.40 -2.03
CA ALA A 80 1.40 7.74 -1.79
C ALA A 80 0.58 8.26 -3.00
N PHE A 81 1.00 7.98 -4.24
CA PHE A 81 0.21 8.29 -5.43
C PHE A 81 -1.06 7.44 -5.54
N VAL A 82 -1.00 6.18 -5.12
CA VAL A 82 -2.18 5.32 -5.02
C VAL A 82 -3.19 5.85 -4.00
N SER A 83 -2.71 6.41 -2.90
CA SER A 83 -3.57 6.78 -1.75
C SER A 83 -4.19 8.17 -1.85
N TYR A 84 -3.52 9.14 -2.45
CA TYR A 84 -3.96 10.52 -2.42
C TYR A 84 -4.52 11.01 -3.76
N PRO A 85 -3.74 11.19 -4.83
CA PRO A 85 -4.27 11.74 -6.07
C PRO A 85 -5.26 10.80 -6.77
N SER A 86 -5.07 9.49 -6.71
CA SER A 86 -5.99 8.55 -7.36
C SER A 86 -7.36 8.51 -6.67
N ILE A 87 -7.38 8.44 -5.32
CA ILE A 87 -8.64 8.44 -4.56
C ILE A 87 -9.33 9.80 -4.69
N ALA A 88 -8.57 10.91 -4.62
CA ALA A 88 -9.14 12.24 -4.86
C ALA A 88 -9.79 12.33 -6.23
N LEU A 89 -9.10 11.85 -7.28
CA LEU A 89 -9.64 11.84 -8.63
C LEU A 89 -10.91 11.00 -8.74
N ALA A 90 -10.93 9.81 -8.14
CA ALA A 90 -12.09 8.92 -8.13
C ALA A 90 -13.29 9.56 -7.42
N MET A 91 -13.08 10.21 -6.26
CA MET A 91 -14.13 10.91 -5.54
C MET A 91 -14.69 12.12 -6.32
N LEU A 92 -13.81 12.91 -6.96
CA LEU A 92 -14.20 14.05 -7.78
C LEU A 92 -15.01 13.61 -9.00
N ALA A 93 -14.62 12.50 -9.61
CA ALA A 93 -15.32 11.88 -10.73
C ALA A 93 -16.62 11.15 -10.32
N ARG A 94 -16.93 11.03 -9.03
CA ARG A 94 -18.02 10.20 -8.49
C ARG A 94 -17.98 8.76 -9.02
N ALA A 95 -16.77 8.24 -9.16
CA ALA A 95 -16.55 6.90 -9.67
C ALA A 95 -16.91 5.85 -8.62
N ASP A 96 -17.42 4.70 -9.07
CA ASP A 96 -17.61 3.54 -8.21
C ASP A 96 -16.28 2.99 -7.71
N ALA A 97 -16.30 2.24 -6.62
CA ALA A 97 -15.09 1.67 -6.00
C ALA A 97 -14.27 0.81 -6.98
N THR A 98 -14.90 0.10 -7.90
CA THR A 98 -14.24 -0.72 -8.93
C THR A 98 -13.47 0.12 -9.96
N VAL A 99 -14.06 1.23 -10.40
CA VAL A 99 -13.38 2.19 -11.29
C VAL A 99 -12.26 2.91 -10.54
N ALA A 100 -12.46 3.22 -9.26
CA ALA A 100 -11.44 3.82 -8.40
C ALA A 100 -10.19 2.92 -8.26
N VAL A 101 -10.37 1.60 -8.11
CA VAL A 101 -9.27 0.62 -8.06
C VAL A 101 -8.45 0.63 -9.36
N THR A 102 -9.11 0.73 -10.51
CA THR A 102 -8.41 0.82 -11.80
C THR A 102 -7.64 2.13 -11.95
N LEU A 103 -8.24 3.25 -11.54
CA LEU A 103 -7.56 4.55 -11.51
C LEU A 103 -6.34 4.50 -10.57
N ALA A 104 -6.49 3.87 -9.41
CA ALA A 104 -5.40 3.69 -8.47
C ALA A 104 -4.23 2.86 -9.04
N ALA A 105 -4.55 1.81 -9.81
CA ALA A 105 -3.54 1.01 -10.50
C ALA A 105 -2.74 1.84 -11.51
N THR A 106 -3.43 2.61 -12.35
CA THR A 106 -2.77 3.44 -13.38
C THR A 106 -1.94 4.56 -12.77
N VAL A 107 -2.50 5.28 -11.80
CA VAL A 107 -1.78 6.36 -11.09
C VAL A 107 -0.62 5.82 -10.27
N GLY A 108 -0.78 4.62 -9.67
CA GLY A 108 0.30 3.95 -8.92
C GLY A 108 1.50 3.60 -9.79
N VAL A 109 1.27 3.11 -11.01
CA VAL A 109 2.36 2.83 -11.98
C VAL A 109 3.05 4.12 -12.43
N LEU A 110 2.29 5.18 -12.70
CA LEU A 110 2.87 6.50 -12.99
C LEU A 110 3.69 7.01 -11.80
N GLY A 111 3.19 6.81 -10.58
CA GLY A 111 3.90 7.13 -9.36
C GLY A 111 5.23 6.39 -9.23
N ALA A 112 5.27 5.10 -9.59
CA ALA A 112 6.53 4.34 -9.59
C ALA A 112 7.56 4.90 -10.58
N ALA A 113 7.13 5.38 -11.74
CA ALA A 113 8.02 6.06 -12.69
C ALA A 113 8.56 7.39 -12.12
N VAL A 114 7.70 8.15 -11.44
CA VAL A 114 8.10 9.39 -10.73
C VAL A 114 9.09 9.09 -9.62
N PHE A 115 8.86 8.03 -8.85
CA PHE A 115 9.76 7.55 -7.80
C PHE A 115 11.16 7.22 -8.35
N THR A 116 11.22 6.44 -9.43
CA THR A 116 12.48 6.10 -10.09
C THR A 116 13.21 7.35 -10.60
N GLY A 117 12.49 8.30 -11.18
CA GLY A 117 13.06 9.60 -11.59
C GLY A 117 13.62 10.40 -10.41
N TYR A 118 12.91 10.40 -9.28
CA TYR A 118 13.39 11.01 -8.04
C TYR A 118 14.66 10.34 -7.51
N GLU A 119 14.74 9.00 -7.50
CA GLU A 119 15.95 8.28 -7.06
C GLU A 119 17.16 8.61 -7.93
N ILE A 120 16.99 8.73 -9.25
CA ILE A 120 18.06 9.15 -10.16
C ILE A 120 18.55 10.56 -9.79
N LEU A 121 17.67 11.49 -9.49
CA LEU A 121 18.06 12.84 -9.04
C LEU A 121 18.78 12.79 -7.69
N CYS A 122 18.31 11.99 -6.76
CA CYS A 122 18.95 11.83 -5.45
C CYS A 122 20.35 11.19 -5.55
N SER A 123 20.61 10.33 -6.52
CA SER A 123 21.94 9.75 -6.72
C SER A 123 23.02 10.83 -6.96
N VAL A 124 22.63 11.92 -7.63
CA VAL A 124 23.53 13.08 -7.83
C VAL A 124 23.82 13.77 -6.50
N PHE A 125 22.81 13.93 -5.64
CA PHE A 125 22.99 14.54 -4.32
C PHE A 125 23.88 13.66 -3.43
N TYR A 126 23.69 12.36 -3.45
CA TYR A 126 24.52 11.43 -2.70
C TYR A 126 25.98 11.45 -3.15
N SER A 127 26.23 11.47 -4.47
CA SER A 127 27.58 11.65 -5.02
C SER A 127 28.25 12.96 -4.62
N LEU A 128 27.50 14.07 -4.50
CA LEU A 128 27.99 15.33 -3.97
C LEU A 128 28.26 15.23 -2.46
N GLY A 129 27.40 14.56 -1.72
CA GLY A 129 27.55 14.33 -0.29
C GLY A 129 28.84 13.58 0.05
N ASP A 130 29.18 12.54 -0.72
CA ASP A 130 30.41 11.77 -0.56
C ASP A 130 31.67 12.65 -0.69
N LYS A 131 31.65 13.62 -1.61
CA LYS A 131 32.75 14.60 -1.74
C LYS A 131 32.87 15.50 -0.52
N PHE A 132 31.74 15.89 0.10
CA PHE A 132 31.77 16.72 1.31
C PHE A 132 32.23 15.92 2.53
N ILE A 133 31.92 14.60 2.58
CA ILE A 133 32.45 13.68 3.59
C ILE A 133 33.98 13.59 3.45
N ALA A 134 34.48 13.40 2.25
CA ALA A 134 35.92 13.31 1.98
C ALA A 134 36.67 14.60 2.38
N ASN A 135 36.01 15.77 2.31
CA ASN A 135 36.56 17.05 2.70
C ASN A 135 36.27 17.42 4.19
N ASN A 136 35.66 16.51 4.95
CA ASN A 136 35.29 16.71 6.36
C ASN A 136 34.34 17.91 6.61
N ASP A 137 33.54 18.29 5.60
CA ASP A 137 32.57 19.39 5.67
C ASP A 137 31.20 18.88 6.11
N ILE A 138 31.01 18.71 7.42
CA ILE A 138 29.81 18.14 8.03
C ILE A 138 28.55 18.95 7.72
N ASN A 139 28.65 20.27 7.60
CA ASN A 139 27.49 21.12 7.36
C ASN A 139 26.92 20.95 5.96
N LYS A 140 27.79 20.87 4.95
CA LYS A 140 27.35 20.60 3.57
C LYS A 140 26.90 19.16 3.38
N MET A 141 27.52 18.21 4.07
CA MET A 141 27.04 16.83 4.12
C MET A 141 25.60 16.76 4.64
N LYS A 142 25.30 17.39 5.79
CA LYS A 142 23.92 17.42 6.33
C LYS A 142 22.93 18.07 5.36
N LEU A 143 23.29 19.15 4.70
CA LEU A 143 22.46 19.81 3.70
C LEU A 143 22.12 18.85 2.55
N THR A 144 23.12 18.12 2.06
CA THR A 144 22.97 17.24 0.89
C THR A 144 22.16 15.98 1.19
N TYR A 145 22.30 15.39 2.38
CA TYR A 145 21.58 14.15 2.73
C TYR A 145 20.24 14.38 3.44
N MET A 146 20.10 15.45 4.23
CA MET A 146 18.91 15.66 5.06
C MET A 146 17.94 16.70 4.52
N VAL A 147 18.39 17.65 3.70
CA VAL A 147 17.54 18.77 3.24
C VAL A 147 17.20 18.66 1.77
N LEU A 148 18.17 18.38 0.90
CA LEU A 148 17.93 18.32 -0.54
C LEU A 148 16.94 17.23 -0.96
N PRO A 149 17.08 15.95 -0.53
CA PRO A 149 16.18 14.90 -0.93
C PRO A 149 14.72 15.16 -0.54
N PRO A 150 14.38 15.51 0.74
CA PRO A 150 13.01 15.82 1.12
C PRO A 150 12.42 17.02 0.39
N LEU A 151 13.24 18.06 0.13
CA LEU A 151 12.80 19.24 -0.59
C LEU A 151 12.47 18.90 -2.05
N THR A 152 13.32 18.10 -2.70
CA THR A 152 13.09 17.64 -4.08
C THR A 152 11.85 16.76 -4.15
N SER A 153 11.67 15.84 -3.19
CA SER A 153 10.47 15.03 -3.05
C SER A 153 9.23 15.91 -2.89
N PHE A 154 9.30 16.94 -2.04
CA PHE A 154 8.19 17.89 -1.87
C PHE A 154 7.80 18.54 -3.20
N VAL A 155 8.74 19.12 -3.91
CA VAL A 155 8.47 19.84 -5.16
C VAL A 155 7.84 18.91 -6.21
N ILE A 156 8.40 17.72 -6.37
CA ILE A 156 7.93 16.76 -7.38
C ILE A 156 6.55 16.22 -6.99
N ARG A 157 6.40 15.67 -5.79
CA ARG A 157 5.16 15.01 -5.35
C ARG A 157 4.01 15.98 -5.14
N PHE A 158 4.26 17.08 -4.45
CA PHE A 158 3.28 18.13 -4.27
C PHE A 158 2.84 18.70 -5.62
N GLY A 159 3.81 19.04 -6.49
CA GLY A 159 3.52 19.63 -7.80
C GLY A 159 2.68 18.72 -8.68
N ILE A 160 3.04 17.43 -8.77
CA ILE A 160 2.30 16.45 -9.58
C ILE A 160 0.92 16.19 -8.98
N THR A 161 0.82 15.95 -7.67
CA THR A 161 -0.47 15.69 -6.99
C THR A 161 -1.40 16.89 -7.12
N PHE A 162 -0.90 18.08 -6.85
CA PHE A 162 -1.66 19.32 -7.00
C PHE A 162 -2.19 19.48 -8.44
N SER A 163 -1.33 19.24 -9.44
CA SER A 163 -1.73 19.32 -10.84
C SER A 163 -2.79 18.28 -11.21
N ILE A 164 -2.63 17.02 -10.78
CA ILE A 164 -3.59 15.95 -11.01
C ILE A 164 -4.96 16.29 -10.41
N VAL A 165 -4.97 16.78 -9.16
CA VAL A 165 -6.20 17.07 -8.45
C VAL A 165 -6.90 18.30 -9.01
N MET A 166 -6.17 19.37 -9.34
CA MET A 166 -6.72 20.58 -9.94
C MET A 166 -7.24 20.36 -11.36
N LEU A 167 -6.45 19.71 -12.21
CA LEU A 167 -6.87 19.39 -13.59
C LEU A 167 -7.99 18.35 -13.59
N GLY A 168 -7.89 17.34 -12.72
CA GLY A 168 -8.92 16.34 -12.56
C GLY A 168 -10.26 16.93 -12.15
N SER A 169 -10.28 17.95 -11.30
CA SER A 169 -11.53 18.61 -10.90
C SER A 169 -12.22 19.35 -12.04
N ALA A 170 -11.43 19.94 -12.93
CA ALA A 170 -11.94 20.70 -14.07
C ALA A 170 -12.45 19.80 -15.19
N TYR A 171 -11.83 18.65 -15.40
CA TYR A 171 -12.06 17.78 -16.56
C TYR A 171 -12.56 16.37 -16.20
N ALA A 172 -12.76 16.03 -14.91
CA ALA A 172 -13.13 14.67 -14.52
C ALA A 172 -14.44 14.18 -15.17
N ALA A 173 -15.44 15.03 -15.25
CA ALA A 173 -16.72 14.68 -15.88
C ALA A 173 -16.58 14.52 -17.39
N ASP A 174 -15.85 15.42 -18.05
CA ASP A 174 -15.64 15.38 -19.50
C ASP A 174 -14.72 14.20 -19.89
N LEU A 175 -13.72 13.90 -19.04
CA LEU A 175 -12.84 12.75 -19.23
C LEU A 175 -13.62 11.43 -19.12
N LEU A 176 -14.48 11.28 -18.11
CA LEU A 176 -15.35 10.10 -17.99
C LEU A 176 -16.34 9.99 -19.15
N ALA A 177 -16.92 11.10 -19.59
CA ALA A 177 -17.84 11.12 -20.73
C ALA A 177 -17.15 10.83 -22.07
N ALA A 178 -15.86 11.13 -22.18
CA ALA A 178 -15.05 10.85 -23.37
C ALA A 178 -14.56 9.40 -23.44
N ILE A 179 -14.61 8.64 -22.32
CA ILE A 179 -14.18 7.24 -22.29
C ILE A 179 -15.30 6.36 -22.85
N PRO A 180 -15.04 5.55 -23.89
CA PRO A 180 -16.03 4.61 -24.43
C PRO A 180 -16.53 3.63 -23.34
N GLU A 181 -17.82 3.27 -23.37
CA GLU A 181 -18.44 2.35 -22.41
C GLU A 181 -17.68 1.02 -22.29
N ILE A 182 -17.12 0.52 -23.38
CA ILE A 182 -16.32 -0.71 -23.38
C ILE A 182 -15.06 -0.59 -22.51
N VAL A 183 -14.43 0.58 -22.49
CA VAL A 183 -13.25 0.83 -21.66
C VAL A 183 -13.63 0.92 -20.19
N LEU A 184 -14.76 1.57 -19.88
CA LEU A 184 -15.32 1.60 -18.51
C LEU A 184 -15.70 0.20 -18.03
N HIS A 185 -16.28 -0.62 -18.91
CA HIS A 185 -16.59 -2.01 -18.59
C HIS A 185 -15.33 -2.84 -18.30
N ILE A 186 -14.31 -2.73 -19.18
CA ILE A 186 -13.01 -3.38 -18.93
C ILE A 186 -12.39 -2.89 -17.62
N ALA A 187 -12.41 -1.60 -17.36
CA ALA A 187 -11.90 -1.01 -16.12
C ALA A 187 -12.63 -1.54 -14.89
N SER A 188 -13.96 -1.66 -14.95
CA SER A 188 -14.78 -2.24 -13.88
C SER A 188 -14.45 -3.71 -13.62
N VAL A 189 -14.30 -4.52 -14.68
CA VAL A 189 -13.92 -5.94 -14.56
C VAL A 189 -12.52 -6.07 -13.95
N LEU A 190 -11.55 -5.29 -14.43
CA LEU A 190 -10.20 -5.27 -13.87
C LEU A 190 -10.20 -4.83 -12.41
N GLY A 191 -10.95 -3.78 -12.06
CA GLY A 191 -11.09 -3.30 -10.69
C GLY A 191 -11.66 -4.36 -9.74
N GLY A 192 -12.54 -5.24 -10.22
CA GLY A 192 -13.05 -6.39 -9.47
C GLY A 192 -12.03 -7.53 -9.31
N ILE A 193 -11.16 -7.75 -10.29
CA ILE A 193 -10.17 -8.82 -10.29
C ILE A 193 -8.90 -8.45 -9.50
N LEU A 194 -8.45 -7.20 -9.59
CA LEU A 194 -7.19 -6.75 -8.98
C LEU A 194 -7.09 -7.01 -7.46
N PRO A 195 -8.13 -6.80 -6.64
CA PRO A 195 -8.10 -7.19 -5.22
C PRO A 195 -7.86 -8.69 -5.01
N ALA A 196 -8.48 -9.54 -5.84
CA ALA A 196 -8.26 -10.99 -5.76
C ALA A 196 -6.81 -11.38 -6.11
N VAL A 197 -6.19 -10.70 -7.08
CA VAL A 197 -4.78 -10.86 -7.40
C VAL A 197 -3.90 -10.43 -6.22
N GLY A 198 -4.19 -9.28 -5.60
CA GLY A 198 -3.47 -8.79 -4.40
C GLY A 198 -3.52 -9.78 -3.25
N ILE A 199 -4.70 -10.34 -2.96
CA ILE A 199 -4.88 -11.38 -1.93
C ILE A 199 -4.11 -12.65 -2.31
N SER A 200 -4.14 -13.07 -3.58
CA SER A 200 -3.41 -14.25 -4.05
C SER A 200 -1.89 -14.11 -3.89
N ILE A 201 -1.36 -12.92 -4.17
CA ILE A 201 0.06 -12.60 -3.95
C ILE A 201 0.39 -12.68 -2.46
N LEU A 202 -0.43 -12.06 -1.59
CA LEU A 202 -0.26 -12.13 -0.14
C LEU A 202 -0.23 -13.57 0.37
N ILE A 203 -1.17 -14.41 -0.08
CA ILE A 203 -1.22 -15.83 0.26
C ILE A 203 0.07 -16.53 -0.16
N THR A 204 0.56 -16.29 -1.38
CA THR A 204 1.78 -16.90 -1.90
C THR A 204 3.02 -16.55 -1.06
N TYR A 205 3.11 -15.33 -0.55
CA TYR A 205 4.21 -14.92 0.34
C TYR A 205 4.04 -15.41 1.78
N THR A 206 2.81 -15.55 2.25
CA THR A 206 2.52 -15.94 3.65
C THR A 206 2.57 -17.45 3.84
N LEU A 207 2.07 -18.21 2.87
CA LEU A 207 2.04 -19.68 2.93
C LEU A 207 3.36 -20.25 2.40
N LYS A 208 4.23 -20.67 3.31
CA LYS A 208 5.47 -21.38 2.96
C LYS A 208 5.21 -22.79 2.42
N ASP A 209 4.22 -23.47 3.00
CA ASP A 209 3.79 -24.81 2.61
C ASP A 209 2.36 -24.80 2.06
N PHE A 210 2.14 -25.47 0.93
CA PHE A 210 0.82 -25.57 0.31
C PHE A 210 -0.23 -26.22 1.23
N LYS A 211 0.20 -26.99 2.22
CA LYS A 211 -0.68 -27.60 3.24
C LYS A 211 -1.49 -26.57 4.02
N PHE A 212 -0.98 -25.37 4.19
CA PHE A 212 -1.67 -24.30 4.92
C PHE A 212 -2.82 -23.63 4.13
N ILE A 213 -2.96 -23.93 2.84
CA ILE A 213 -4.08 -23.42 2.03
C ILE A 213 -5.44 -23.87 2.56
N ILE A 214 -5.47 -25.01 3.28
CA ILE A 214 -6.68 -25.53 3.93
C ILE A 214 -7.25 -24.51 4.93
N TYR A 215 -6.40 -23.84 5.70
CA TYR A 215 -6.85 -22.84 6.68
C TYR A 215 -7.44 -21.60 6.00
N PHE A 216 -6.91 -21.22 4.85
CA PHE A 216 -7.50 -20.16 4.02
C PHE A 216 -8.89 -20.56 3.49
N LEU A 217 -9.03 -21.79 3.00
CA LEU A 217 -10.32 -22.31 2.52
C LEU A 217 -11.37 -22.37 3.65
N ILE A 218 -10.95 -22.78 4.86
CA ILE A 218 -11.82 -22.76 6.04
C ILE A 218 -12.30 -21.34 6.32
N GLY A 219 -11.40 -20.34 6.24
CA GLY A 219 -11.75 -18.93 6.41
C GLY A 219 -12.80 -18.44 5.41
N ILE A 220 -12.66 -18.82 4.13
CA ILE A 220 -13.66 -18.52 3.08
C ILE A 220 -15.02 -19.15 3.43
N VAL A 221 -15.04 -20.42 3.81
CA VAL A 221 -16.27 -21.11 4.21
C VAL A 221 -16.93 -20.43 5.41
N CYS A 222 -16.16 -20.05 6.42
CA CYS A 222 -16.67 -19.34 7.59
C CYS A 222 -17.36 -18.03 7.23
N ILE A 223 -16.78 -17.24 6.32
CA ILE A 223 -17.34 -15.94 5.92
C ILE A 223 -18.52 -16.12 4.96
N THR A 224 -18.39 -17.02 3.96
CA THR A 224 -19.37 -17.11 2.85
C THR A 224 -20.59 -17.95 3.20
N PHE A 225 -20.42 -19.06 3.94
CA PHE A 225 -21.51 -20.00 4.26
C PHE A 225 -22.03 -19.86 5.68
N LEU A 226 -21.16 -19.54 6.65
CA LEU A 226 -21.56 -19.38 8.04
C LEU A 226 -21.87 -17.90 8.38
N GLU A 227 -21.70 -16.97 7.42
CA GLU A 227 -21.94 -15.52 7.58
C GLU A 227 -21.26 -14.94 8.84
N LEU A 228 -20.15 -15.54 9.28
CA LEU A 228 -19.41 -15.07 10.44
C LEU A 228 -18.77 -13.72 10.14
N ASN A 229 -18.82 -12.82 11.10
CA ASN A 229 -18.11 -11.56 10.98
C ASN A 229 -16.58 -11.80 11.04
N MET A 230 -15.81 -10.82 10.58
CA MET A 230 -14.35 -10.90 10.47
C MET A 230 -13.67 -11.22 11.81
N VAL A 231 -14.21 -10.72 12.93
CA VAL A 231 -13.67 -10.94 14.27
C VAL A 231 -13.90 -12.40 14.71
N ALA A 232 -15.10 -12.94 14.50
CA ALA A 232 -15.40 -14.33 14.81
C ALA A 232 -14.54 -15.30 13.97
N THR A 233 -14.34 -15.02 12.68
CA THR A 233 -13.47 -15.81 11.81
C THR A 233 -12.00 -15.75 12.28
N ALA A 234 -11.53 -14.60 12.74
CA ALA A 234 -10.18 -14.47 13.31
C ALA A 234 -10.00 -15.30 14.59
N VAL A 235 -11.02 -15.34 15.46
CA VAL A 235 -11.00 -16.19 16.67
C VAL A 235 -10.94 -17.68 16.31
N VAL A 236 -11.75 -18.12 15.33
CA VAL A 236 -11.71 -19.50 14.83
C VAL A 236 -10.31 -19.84 14.27
N GLY A 237 -9.73 -18.93 13.48
CA GLY A 237 -8.37 -19.09 12.95
C GLY A 237 -7.32 -19.20 14.05
N MET A 238 -7.44 -18.39 15.11
CA MET A 238 -6.54 -18.45 16.27
C MET A 238 -6.67 -19.77 17.01
N CYS A 239 -7.87 -20.26 17.24
CA CYS A 239 -8.10 -21.58 17.85
C CYS A 239 -7.47 -22.72 17.05
N LEU A 240 -7.63 -22.70 15.73
CA LEU A 240 -7.02 -23.68 14.82
C LEU A 240 -5.48 -23.61 14.85
N ALA A 241 -4.90 -22.41 14.89
CA ALA A 241 -3.47 -22.22 14.98
C ALA A 241 -2.89 -22.77 16.30
N VAL A 242 -3.57 -22.52 17.42
CA VAL A 242 -3.18 -23.07 18.73
C VAL A 242 -3.28 -24.59 18.74
N MET A 243 -4.36 -25.17 18.21
CA MET A 243 -4.50 -26.62 18.08
C MET A 243 -3.37 -27.23 17.25
N TYR A 244 -3.08 -26.65 16.09
CA TYR A 244 -1.97 -27.10 15.24
C TYR A 244 -0.63 -27.07 15.98
N TYR A 245 -0.34 -26.00 16.69
CA TYR A 245 0.89 -25.87 17.47
C TYR A 245 0.99 -26.91 18.58
N MET A 246 -0.10 -27.18 19.29
CA MET A 246 -0.13 -28.20 20.36
C MET A 246 0.09 -29.61 19.80
N PHE A 247 -0.50 -29.95 18.64
CA PHE A 247 -0.26 -31.24 18.01
C PHE A 247 1.18 -31.41 17.51
N MET A 248 1.78 -30.36 16.96
CA MET A 248 3.18 -30.40 16.50
C MET A 248 4.17 -30.50 17.66
N GLY A 249 3.93 -29.79 18.75
CA GLY A 249 4.77 -29.86 19.97
C GLY A 249 4.74 -31.26 20.59
N ASN A 250 3.61 -31.96 20.55
CA ASN A 250 3.47 -33.32 21.08
C ASN A 250 4.18 -34.39 20.23
N GLN A 251 4.32 -34.16 18.91
CA GLN A 251 5.08 -35.05 18.04
C GLN A 251 6.61 -34.93 18.24
N SER A 252 7.11 -33.73 18.50
CA SER A 252 8.54 -33.51 18.78
C SER A 252 8.96 -34.10 20.14
N GLY A 253 8.08 -34.05 21.14
CA GLY A 253 8.34 -34.65 22.45
C GLY A 253 8.38 -36.18 22.42
N ASN A 254 7.61 -36.81 21.55
CA ASN A 254 7.57 -38.28 21.43
C ASN A 254 8.76 -38.85 20.64
N GLN A 255 9.37 -38.05 19.75
CA GLN A 255 10.59 -38.46 19.04
C GLN A 255 11.85 -38.37 19.91
N SER A 256 11.94 -37.40 20.81
CA SER A 256 13.05 -37.31 21.76
C SER A 256 13.02 -38.42 22.83
N SER A 257 11.83 -38.86 23.28
CA SER A 257 11.71 -39.97 24.22
C SER A 257 12.05 -41.34 23.56
N GLN A 258 11.74 -41.54 22.29
CA GLN A 258 12.10 -42.78 21.60
C GLN A 258 13.60 -42.88 21.30
N SER A 259 14.30 -41.77 21.05
CA SER A 259 15.75 -41.78 20.86
C SER A 259 16.53 -41.99 22.15
N GLU A 260 16.02 -41.56 23.29
CA GLU A 260 16.61 -41.83 24.62
C GLU A 260 16.41 -43.30 25.01
N ASP A 261 15.24 -43.90 24.72
CA ASP A 261 14.97 -45.32 25.04
C ASP A 261 15.78 -46.27 24.13
N GLU A 262 16.09 -45.90 22.87
CA GLU A 262 16.96 -46.68 21.97
C GLU A 262 18.45 -46.59 22.35
N GLU A 263 18.93 -45.48 22.94
CA GLU A 263 20.32 -45.35 23.41
C GLU A 263 20.53 -46.13 24.73
N ASP A 264 19.53 -46.23 25.59
CA ASP A 264 19.61 -47.01 26.85
C ASP A 264 19.52 -48.52 26.61
N GLU A 265 18.92 -49.00 25.51
CA GLU A 265 18.87 -50.43 25.17
C GLU A 265 20.18 -50.92 24.47
N LEU A 266 21.07 -50.01 24.10
CA LEU A 266 22.34 -50.34 23.45
C LEU A 266 23.56 -50.30 24.38
N LEU A 267 23.38 -50.01 25.69
CA LEU A 267 24.40 -50.02 26.74
C LEU A 267 24.20 -51.19 27.71
#